data_2f258e6026971f7418eed905a13eb039
#
_entry.id   2f258e6026971f7418eed905a13eb039
#
_cell.length_a   1.000
_cell.length_b   1.000
_cell.length_c   1.000
_cell.angle_alpha   90.00
_cell.angle_beta   90.00
_cell.angle_gamma   90.00
#
_symmetry.space_group_name_H-M   'P 1'
#
loop_
_entity.id
_entity.type
_entity.pdbx_description
1 polymer ?
#
loop_
_entity_poly.entity_id
_entity_poly.type
_entity_poly.pdbx_seq_one_letter_code
_entity_poly.pdbx_strand_id
1 'polypeptide(L)'
;AAMVTSCFAGTAFASDSEPVTIKVTRACFNLTNPDSEQVKKVQDAINEYIKDKINVQIELTDIGSGEYTDKANLALANNEINLLWTASWEATIGTNDLVPANAVYDITDLLPGTPLYESMDEGQWEATKYDGKNYFVPVYKDNVEGYDVMFRKDLVDKYGWDISSVKTLADLEPMLADLEAEGLKYPYLSQKTAMFYRYYINDFDFFTADSQSNWVAVDRSTNEVVDTVLTDQYKEFCTLMAKWAEAGYISEDEVTKTTTDTTTQTQDWGISWW
;
A
#
# COMPACT_ATOMS: atom_id res chain seq x y z
N ALA A 1 31.33 29.97 -29.28
CA ALA A 1 31.08 29.08 -28.16
C ALA A 1 31.10 29.92 -26.88
N ALA A 2 29.95 30.26 -26.35
CA ALA A 2 29.83 30.87 -25.05
C ALA A 2 28.95 29.94 -24.20
N MET A 3 29.59 29.29 -23.24
CA MET A 3 28.92 28.55 -22.16
C MET A 3 28.17 29.55 -21.28
N VAL A 4 26.86 29.45 -21.22
CA VAL A 4 26.07 30.12 -20.19
C VAL A 4 25.84 29.09 -19.07
N THR A 5 26.66 29.19 -18.02
CA THR A 5 26.48 28.51 -16.77
C THR A 5 25.40 29.29 -15.99
N SER A 6 24.16 28.85 -16.03
CA SER A 6 23.12 29.39 -15.14
C SER A 6 23.22 28.72 -13.78
N CYS A 7 23.92 29.38 -12.85
CA CYS A 7 23.79 29.09 -11.44
C CYS A 7 22.36 29.41 -11.00
N PHE A 8 21.54 28.43 -10.68
CA PHE A 8 20.34 28.62 -9.89
C PHE A 8 20.73 28.86 -8.42
N ALA A 9 21.19 30.10 -8.16
CA ALA A 9 21.14 30.60 -6.81
C ALA A 9 19.68 30.94 -6.51
N GLY A 10 19.13 30.38 -5.41
CA GLY A 10 17.77 30.62 -4.99
C GLY A 10 17.49 32.10 -4.81
N THR A 11 16.93 32.71 -5.85
CA THR A 11 16.28 34.01 -5.73
C THR A 11 14.83 33.77 -5.37
N ALA A 12 14.42 34.24 -4.20
CA ALA A 12 13.02 34.37 -3.85
C ALA A 12 12.35 35.19 -4.96
N PHE A 13 11.54 34.56 -5.79
CA PHE A 13 10.67 35.26 -6.71
C PHE A 13 9.49 35.81 -5.93
N ALA A 14 9.63 37.00 -5.37
CA ALA A 14 8.48 37.82 -5.07
C ALA A 14 7.96 38.33 -6.42
N SER A 15 7.08 37.56 -7.06
CA SER A 15 6.34 37.97 -8.24
C SER A 15 5.13 38.75 -7.75
N ASP A 16 4.88 39.94 -8.30
CA ASP A 16 3.65 40.71 -8.09
C ASP A 16 2.41 40.03 -8.71
N SER A 17 2.55 38.77 -9.18
CA SER A 17 1.46 37.98 -9.73
C SER A 17 0.78 37.17 -8.64
N GLU A 18 -0.54 37.00 -8.77
CA GLU A 18 -1.35 36.11 -7.94
C GLU A 18 -0.74 34.69 -7.94
N PRO A 19 -0.73 33.98 -6.79
CA PRO A 19 -0.24 32.61 -6.73
C PRO A 19 -1.02 31.68 -7.66
N VAL A 20 -0.31 30.75 -8.27
CA VAL A 20 -0.94 29.68 -9.06
C VAL A 20 -1.52 28.65 -8.08
N THR A 21 -2.81 28.34 -8.24
CA THR A 21 -3.46 27.31 -7.43
C THR A 21 -3.26 25.93 -8.05
N ILE A 22 -2.70 24.99 -7.27
CA ILE A 22 -2.55 23.59 -7.63
C ILE A 22 -3.57 22.76 -6.85
N LYS A 23 -4.48 22.13 -7.56
CA LYS A 23 -5.49 21.22 -7.00
C LYS A 23 -4.91 19.84 -6.78
N VAL A 24 -4.81 19.45 -5.52
CA VAL A 24 -4.20 18.18 -5.08
C VAL A 24 -5.30 17.25 -4.58
N THR A 25 -5.41 16.06 -5.18
CA THR A 25 -6.39 15.04 -4.78
C THR A 25 -5.68 13.80 -4.27
N ARG A 26 -6.04 13.37 -3.04
CA ARG A 26 -5.43 12.23 -2.37
C ARG A 26 -6.47 11.24 -1.87
N ALA A 27 -6.09 9.94 -1.87
CA ALA A 27 -6.82 8.90 -1.18
C ALA A 27 -6.57 8.95 0.33
N CYS A 28 -7.61 8.77 1.12
CA CYS A 28 -7.53 8.62 2.58
C CYS A 28 -7.95 7.20 2.95
N PHE A 29 -6.97 6.31 3.19
CA PHE A 29 -7.22 4.88 3.43
C PHE A 29 -7.76 4.57 4.82
N ASN A 30 -7.47 5.40 5.81
CA ASN A 30 -7.81 5.13 7.19
C ASN A 30 -9.15 5.73 7.64
N LEU A 31 -9.80 6.49 6.76
CA LEU A 31 -11.05 7.19 7.07
C LEU A 31 -12.02 7.09 5.91
N THR A 32 -13.25 6.68 6.21
CA THR A 32 -14.33 6.70 5.21
C THR A 32 -14.71 8.13 4.82
N ASN A 33 -14.72 9.03 5.82
CA ASN A 33 -15.04 10.44 5.63
C ASN A 33 -13.95 11.28 6.29
N PRO A 34 -12.98 11.80 5.52
CA PRO A 34 -11.97 12.74 6.03
C PRO A 34 -12.63 14.00 6.63
N ASP A 35 -12.14 14.44 7.78
CA ASP A 35 -12.62 15.63 8.44
C ASP A 35 -12.15 16.88 7.66
N SER A 36 -13.09 17.60 7.06
CA SER A 36 -12.81 18.76 6.23
C SER A 36 -12.10 19.91 6.97
N GLU A 37 -12.34 20.07 8.28
CA GLU A 37 -11.64 21.09 9.07
C GLU A 37 -10.17 20.69 9.27
N GLN A 38 -9.87 19.41 9.47
CA GLN A 38 -8.50 18.94 9.59
C GLN A 38 -7.76 19.01 8.25
N VAL A 39 -8.41 18.63 7.15
CA VAL A 39 -7.86 18.78 5.79
C VAL A 39 -7.52 20.25 5.53
N LYS A 40 -8.44 21.16 5.87
CA LYS A 40 -8.20 22.60 5.72
C LYS A 40 -7.02 23.09 6.55
N LYS A 41 -6.86 22.66 7.80
CA LYS A 41 -5.70 23.02 8.63
C LYS A 41 -4.38 22.57 8.00
N VAL A 42 -4.34 21.38 7.42
CA VAL A 42 -3.16 20.87 6.70
C VAL A 42 -2.88 21.74 5.48
N GLN A 43 -3.89 22.01 4.67
CA GLN A 43 -3.78 22.89 3.51
C GLN A 43 -3.23 24.29 3.89
N ASP A 44 -3.81 24.91 4.91
CA ASP A 44 -3.40 26.24 5.37
C ASP A 44 -1.93 26.24 5.85
N ALA A 45 -1.52 25.19 6.57
CA ALA A 45 -0.14 25.03 7.02
C ALA A 45 0.85 24.86 5.86
N ILE A 46 0.48 24.07 4.84
CA ILE A 46 1.29 23.90 3.63
C ILE A 46 1.40 25.24 2.90
N ASN A 47 0.29 25.94 2.69
CA ASN A 47 0.27 27.22 1.99
C ASN A 47 1.11 28.28 2.73
N GLU A 48 1.03 28.33 4.05
CA GLU A 48 1.89 29.21 4.86
C GLU A 48 3.38 28.85 4.72
N TYR A 49 3.72 27.57 4.65
CA TYR A 49 5.10 27.12 4.51
C TYR A 49 5.71 27.44 3.13
N ILE A 50 4.91 27.36 2.06
CA ILE A 50 5.39 27.52 0.68
C ILE A 50 5.32 28.95 0.15
N LYS A 51 4.51 29.81 0.75
CA LYS A 51 4.22 31.18 0.25
C LYS A 51 5.44 32.03 -0.08
N ASP A 52 6.51 31.93 0.75
CA ASP A 52 7.75 32.67 0.59
C ASP A 52 8.83 31.91 -0.20
N LYS A 53 8.51 30.69 -0.68
CA LYS A 53 9.43 29.79 -1.38
C LYS A 53 9.11 29.67 -2.85
N ILE A 54 7.83 29.55 -3.15
CA ILE A 54 7.33 29.40 -4.51
C ILE A 54 6.02 30.19 -4.65
N ASN A 55 5.75 30.70 -5.83
CA ASN A 55 4.51 31.44 -6.11
C ASN A 55 3.36 30.48 -6.43
N VAL A 56 3.08 29.56 -5.50
CA VAL A 56 2.04 28.53 -5.61
C VAL A 56 1.26 28.43 -4.30
N GLN A 57 -0.02 28.18 -4.41
CA GLN A 57 -0.84 27.69 -3.31
C GLN A 57 -1.51 26.36 -3.70
N ILE A 58 -1.85 25.54 -2.72
CA ILE A 58 -2.57 24.29 -2.96
C ILE A 58 -4.01 24.40 -2.51
N GLU A 59 -4.88 23.67 -3.21
CA GLU A 59 -6.22 23.31 -2.79
C GLU A 59 -6.24 21.79 -2.61
N LEU A 60 -6.46 21.33 -1.36
CA LEU A 60 -6.32 19.93 -0.99
C LEU A 60 -7.69 19.26 -0.87
N THR A 61 -7.87 18.18 -1.59
CA THR A 61 -9.04 17.31 -1.51
C THR A 61 -8.64 15.91 -1.07
N ASP A 62 -9.08 15.51 0.12
CA ASP A 62 -8.93 14.15 0.62
C ASP A 62 -10.25 13.40 0.45
N ILE A 63 -10.20 12.22 -0.15
CA ILE A 63 -11.37 11.39 -0.43
C ILE A 63 -11.18 10.03 0.25
N GLY A 64 -12.21 9.57 0.95
CA GLY A 64 -12.19 8.23 1.58
C GLY A 64 -12.04 7.12 0.54
N SER A 65 -11.31 6.06 0.90
CA SER A 65 -10.91 4.99 -0.03
C SER A 65 -12.08 4.36 -0.79
N GLY A 66 -13.24 4.19 -0.13
CA GLY A 66 -14.42 3.57 -0.76
C GLY A 66 -15.06 4.38 -1.90
N GLU A 67 -14.74 5.68 -2.02
CA GLU A 67 -15.28 6.58 -3.05
C GLU A 67 -14.19 7.19 -3.93
N TYR A 68 -12.92 6.89 -3.61
CA TYR A 68 -11.78 7.60 -4.21
C TYR A 68 -11.73 7.44 -5.72
N THR A 69 -11.75 6.21 -6.20
CA THR A 69 -11.61 5.89 -7.62
C THR A 69 -12.69 6.59 -8.47
N ASP A 70 -13.95 6.51 -8.04
CA ASP A 70 -15.06 7.11 -8.77
C ASP A 70 -14.99 8.65 -8.81
N LYS A 71 -14.72 9.25 -7.64
CA LYS A 71 -14.63 10.72 -7.53
C LYS A 71 -13.41 11.28 -8.26
N ALA A 72 -12.26 10.59 -8.19
CA ALA A 72 -11.06 10.98 -8.90
C ALA A 72 -11.24 10.89 -10.42
N ASN A 73 -11.87 9.81 -10.93
CA ASN A 73 -12.21 9.69 -12.35
C ASN A 73 -13.08 10.84 -12.83
N LEU A 74 -14.12 11.19 -12.07
CA LEU A 74 -15.00 12.30 -12.43
C LEU A 74 -14.25 13.63 -12.45
N ALA A 75 -13.44 13.89 -11.46
CA ALA A 75 -12.65 15.11 -11.36
C ALA A 75 -11.56 15.21 -12.46
N LEU A 76 -10.95 14.08 -12.85
CA LEU A 76 -10.05 14.02 -14.00
C LEU A 76 -10.77 14.37 -15.31
N ALA A 77 -11.94 13.76 -15.52
CA ALA A 77 -12.74 14.03 -16.73
C ALA A 77 -13.16 15.51 -16.84
N ASN A 78 -13.34 16.19 -15.71
CA ASN A 78 -13.66 17.61 -15.63
C ASN A 78 -12.45 18.55 -15.64
N ASN A 79 -11.21 18.04 -15.72
CA ASN A 79 -9.98 18.80 -15.55
C ASN A 79 -9.90 19.56 -14.20
N GLU A 80 -10.37 18.95 -13.12
CA GLU A 80 -10.41 19.55 -11.79
C GLU A 80 -9.20 19.15 -10.93
N ILE A 81 -8.26 18.36 -11.45
CA ILE A 81 -7.08 17.87 -10.74
C ILE A 81 -5.81 18.34 -11.45
N ASN A 82 -4.82 18.81 -10.67
CA ASN A 82 -3.48 19.09 -11.16
C ASN A 82 -2.46 18.08 -10.64
N LEU A 83 -2.65 17.57 -9.42
CA LEU A 83 -1.81 16.56 -8.81
C LEU A 83 -2.70 15.48 -8.19
N LEU A 84 -2.55 14.25 -8.66
CA LEU A 84 -3.33 13.10 -8.24
C LEU A 84 -2.44 12.09 -7.51
N TRP A 85 -2.90 11.62 -6.36
CA TRP A 85 -2.35 10.38 -5.80
C TRP A 85 -2.91 9.20 -6.59
N THR A 86 -2.05 8.25 -6.96
CA THR A 86 -2.46 7.01 -7.61
C THR A 86 -1.52 5.86 -7.27
N ALA A 87 -1.90 4.65 -7.64
CA ALA A 87 -1.10 3.45 -7.51
C ALA A 87 -1.39 2.48 -8.67
N SER A 88 -0.49 1.54 -8.92
CA SER A 88 -0.64 0.55 -9.99
C SER A 88 -1.88 -0.36 -9.84
N TRP A 89 -2.37 -0.51 -8.62
CA TRP A 89 -3.54 -1.33 -8.28
C TRP A 89 -4.86 -0.56 -8.27
N GLU A 90 -4.85 0.77 -8.43
CA GLU A 90 -6.07 1.55 -8.55
C GLU A 90 -6.74 1.28 -9.90
N ALA A 91 -7.99 0.82 -9.85
CA ALA A 91 -8.76 0.57 -11.06
C ALA A 91 -9.08 1.88 -11.79
N THR A 92 -8.95 1.90 -13.12
CA THR A 92 -9.31 3.00 -14.03
C THR A 92 -8.53 4.31 -13.89
N ILE A 93 -7.84 4.52 -12.77
CA ILE A 93 -6.93 5.64 -12.52
C ILE A 93 -5.54 5.15 -12.12
N GLY A 94 -5.24 3.88 -12.36
CA GLY A 94 -3.93 3.30 -12.15
C GLY A 94 -2.87 3.86 -13.10
N THR A 95 -1.63 3.63 -12.80
CA THR A 95 -0.52 4.11 -13.65
C THR A 95 -0.62 3.57 -15.08
N ASN A 96 -1.10 2.32 -15.22
CA ASN A 96 -1.30 1.66 -16.52
C ASN A 96 -2.52 2.18 -17.31
N ASP A 97 -3.41 2.90 -16.66
CA ASP A 97 -4.60 3.49 -17.31
C ASP A 97 -4.34 4.94 -17.72
N LEU A 98 -3.70 5.72 -16.84
CA LEU A 98 -3.51 7.15 -17.02
C LEU A 98 -2.54 7.50 -18.16
N VAL A 99 -1.46 6.73 -18.35
CA VAL A 99 -0.48 7.00 -19.42
C VAL A 99 -1.07 6.76 -20.82
N PRO A 100 -1.70 5.60 -21.12
CA PRO A 100 -2.36 5.38 -22.42
C PRO A 100 -3.50 6.35 -22.70
N ALA A 101 -4.19 6.83 -21.65
CA ALA A 101 -5.26 7.82 -21.76
C ALA A 101 -4.72 9.26 -22.00
N ASN A 102 -3.40 9.49 -22.02
CA ASN A 102 -2.77 10.81 -22.04
C ASN A 102 -3.29 11.76 -20.92
N ALA A 103 -3.61 11.20 -19.77
CA ALA A 103 -4.12 11.94 -18.62
C ALA A 103 -3.01 12.53 -17.72
N VAL A 104 -1.76 12.17 -17.99
CA VAL A 104 -0.57 12.58 -17.22
C VAL A 104 0.51 13.13 -18.13
N TYR A 105 1.32 14.06 -17.59
CA TYR A 105 2.43 14.66 -18.31
C TYR A 105 3.70 13.81 -18.21
N ASP A 106 4.48 13.76 -19.30
CA ASP A 106 5.86 13.30 -19.27
C ASP A 106 6.72 14.31 -18.50
N ILE A 107 7.25 13.87 -17.36
CA ILE A 107 8.07 14.70 -16.48
C ILE A 107 9.55 14.32 -16.53
N THR A 108 9.96 13.41 -17.44
CA THR A 108 11.31 12.85 -17.54
C THR A 108 12.38 13.92 -17.53
N ASP A 109 12.24 14.95 -18.40
CA ASP A 109 13.22 16.02 -18.55
C ASP A 109 13.15 17.09 -17.46
N LEU A 110 12.10 17.05 -16.60
CA LEU A 110 11.90 18.01 -15.53
C LEU A 110 12.52 17.54 -14.19
N LEU A 111 12.85 16.27 -14.09
CA LEU A 111 13.32 15.65 -12.84
C LEU A 111 14.81 15.88 -12.57
N PRO A 112 15.74 15.69 -13.55
CA PRO A 112 17.17 15.74 -13.29
C PRO A 112 17.63 17.08 -12.71
N GLY A 113 18.44 17.02 -11.65
CA GLY A 113 18.97 18.20 -10.96
C GLY A 113 17.98 18.86 -9.99
N THR A 114 16.82 18.25 -9.76
CA THR A 114 15.90 18.69 -8.70
C THR A 114 16.23 18.01 -7.37
N PRO A 115 16.05 18.68 -6.23
CA PRO A 115 16.22 18.04 -4.92
C PRO A 115 15.35 16.79 -4.73
N LEU A 116 14.17 16.77 -5.36
CA LEU A 116 13.27 15.61 -5.35
C LEU A 116 13.91 14.41 -6.04
N TYR A 117 14.48 14.61 -7.24
CA TYR A 117 15.14 13.52 -7.97
C TYR A 117 16.36 12.97 -7.22
N GLU A 118 17.15 13.87 -6.63
CA GLU A 118 18.35 13.52 -5.86
C GLU A 118 18.04 12.86 -4.50
N SER A 119 16.80 12.98 -4.00
CA SER A 119 16.40 12.40 -2.72
C SER A 119 16.08 10.91 -2.77
N MET A 120 16.00 10.32 -3.97
CA MET A 120 15.61 8.92 -4.18
C MET A 120 16.67 8.20 -5.01
N ASP A 121 16.77 6.88 -4.78
CA ASP A 121 17.67 6.04 -5.56
C ASP A 121 17.23 5.92 -7.02
N GLU A 122 18.20 5.77 -7.93
CA GLU A 122 17.94 5.61 -9.35
C GLU A 122 16.98 4.46 -9.66
N GLY A 123 17.08 3.34 -8.89
CA GLY A 123 16.19 2.20 -9.04
C GLY A 123 14.71 2.52 -8.79
N GLN A 124 14.40 3.47 -7.90
CA GLN A 124 13.04 3.90 -7.65
C GLN A 124 12.46 4.66 -8.86
N TRP A 125 13.28 5.51 -9.49
CA TRP A 125 12.89 6.23 -10.71
C TRP A 125 12.74 5.29 -11.91
N GLU A 126 13.64 4.32 -12.05
CA GLU A 126 13.56 3.30 -13.12
C GLU A 126 12.29 2.45 -12.97
N ALA A 127 11.94 2.06 -11.74
CA ALA A 127 10.73 1.26 -11.46
C ALA A 127 9.41 1.98 -11.78
N THR A 128 9.42 3.32 -11.85
CA THR A 128 8.23 4.12 -12.18
C THR A 128 8.14 4.52 -13.66
N LYS A 129 9.09 4.08 -14.49
CA LYS A 129 9.04 4.37 -15.92
C LYS A 129 7.96 3.57 -16.63
N TYR A 130 7.25 4.25 -17.52
CA TYR A 130 6.35 3.66 -18.49
C TYR A 130 6.92 3.95 -19.89
N ASP A 131 7.22 2.90 -20.66
CA ASP A 131 7.89 3.02 -21.97
C ASP A 131 9.17 3.90 -21.93
N GLY A 132 9.97 3.75 -20.87
CA GLY A 132 11.23 4.47 -20.70
C GLY A 132 11.09 5.92 -20.22
N LYS A 133 9.91 6.37 -19.87
CA LYS A 133 9.60 7.73 -19.43
C LYS A 133 9.00 7.79 -18.04
N ASN A 134 9.28 8.83 -17.29
CA ASN A 134 8.68 9.08 -16.00
C ASN A 134 7.45 9.99 -16.15
N TYR A 135 6.32 9.52 -15.65
CA TYR A 135 5.05 10.25 -15.57
C TYR A 135 4.62 10.45 -14.11
N PHE A 136 5.25 9.73 -13.19
CA PHE A 136 4.89 9.66 -11.79
C PHE A 136 6.09 9.92 -10.91
N VAL A 137 5.84 10.51 -9.75
CA VAL A 137 6.81 10.61 -8.67
C VAL A 137 6.55 9.43 -7.74
N PRO A 138 7.54 8.53 -7.51
CA PRO A 138 7.37 7.43 -6.57
C PRO A 138 7.14 7.96 -5.15
N VAL A 139 6.38 7.23 -4.37
CA VAL A 139 6.23 7.53 -2.93
C VAL A 139 7.55 7.15 -2.24
N TYR A 140 8.19 8.12 -1.57
CA TYR A 140 9.34 7.84 -0.74
C TYR A 140 8.90 7.03 0.48
N LYS A 141 9.29 5.78 0.51
CA LYS A 141 8.90 4.79 1.52
C LYS A 141 10.07 3.82 1.73
N ASP A 142 10.15 3.21 2.88
CA ASP A 142 11.06 2.10 3.11
C ASP A 142 10.81 0.97 2.11
N ASN A 143 11.89 0.45 1.51
CA ASN A 143 11.81 -0.58 0.48
C ASN A 143 11.72 -2.00 1.07
N VAL A 144 11.56 -2.10 2.38
CA VAL A 144 11.43 -3.36 3.10
C VAL A 144 10.07 -3.41 3.75
N GLU A 145 9.32 -4.46 3.43
CA GLU A 145 8.07 -4.79 4.09
C GLU A 145 8.22 -6.18 4.72
N GLY A 146 7.90 -6.25 6.02
CA GLY A 146 7.81 -7.53 6.73
C GLY A 146 6.34 -7.89 6.90
N TYR A 147 6.08 -9.18 6.95
CA TYR A 147 4.76 -9.68 7.37
C TYR A 147 4.92 -10.33 8.72
N ASP A 148 4.07 -9.92 9.64
CA ASP A 148 4.16 -10.35 11.03
C ASP A 148 2.90 -11.11 11.47
N VAL A 149 3.08 -12.06 12.36
CA VAL A 149 1.95 -12.69 13.06
C VAL A 149 1.66 -11.87 14.31
N MET A 150 0.45 -11.38 14.41
CA MET A 150 -0.02 -10.53 15.49
C MET A 150 -0.76 -11.38 16.53
N PHE A 151 -0.34 -11.29 17.78
CA PHE A 151 -0.94 -11.96 18.91
C PHE A 151 -1.63 -10.94 19.83
N ARG A 152 -2.81 -11.23 20.28
CA ARG A 152 -3.42 -10.44 21.34
C ARG A 152 -2.64 -10.63 22.64
N LYS A 153 -2.08 -9.52 23.13
CA LYS A 153 -1.21 -9.54 24.32
C LYS A 153 -1.88 -10.09 25.57
N ASP A 154 -3.15 -9.77 25.80
CA ASP A 154 -3.93 -10.27 26.94
C ASP A 154 -4.05 -11.79 26.94
N LEU A 155 -4.13 -12.41 25.77
CA LEU A 155 -4.17 -13.87 25.60
C LEU A 155 -2.77 -14.48 25.78
N VAL A 156 -1.73 -13.86 25.24
CA VAL A 156 -0.34 -14.27 25.48
C VAL A 156 -0.05 -14.30 26.98
N ASP A 157 -0.40 -13.24 27.69
CA ASP A 157 -0.18 -13.14 29.14
C ASP A 157 -1.04 -14.17 29.91
N LYS A 158 -2.28 -14.38 29.48
CA LYS A 158 -3.22 -15.33 30.12
C LYS A 158 -2.74 -16.77 30.04
N TYR A 159 -2.29 -17.20 28.87
CA TYR A 159 -1.87 -18.59 28.63
C TYR A 159 -0.38 -18.80 28.85
N GLY A 160 0.41 -17.76 28.98
CA GLY A 160 1.86 -17.83 29.14
C GLY A 160 2.57 -18.35 27.90
N TRP A 161 2.05 -18.04 26.70
CA TRP A 161 2.64 -18.53 25.47
C TRP A 161 4.03 -17.95 25.22
N ASP A 162 4.97 -18.81 24.84
CA ASP A 162 6.28 -18.38 24.32
C ASP A 162 6.18 -18.14 22.82
N ILE A 163 5.80 -16.92 22.44
CA ILE A 163 5.70 -16.53 21.01
C ILE A 163 7.05 -16.52 20.29
N SER A 164 8.18 -16.50 21.01
CA SER A 164 9.51 -16.55 20.41
C SER A 164 9.84 -17.92 19.82
N SER A 165 9.14 -18.95 20.25
CA SER A 165 9.27 -20.32 19.75
C SER A 165 8.57 -20.54 18.40
N VAL A 166 7.67 -19.68 18.00
CA VAL A 166 6.91 -19.78 16.74
C VAL A 166 7.84 -19.48 15.57
N LYS A 167 7.99 -20.44 14.67
CA LYS A 167 8.81 -20.35 13.44
C LYS A 167 8.02 -20.68 12.18
N THR A 168 6.96 -21.46 12.32
CA THR A 168 6.10 -21.91 11.23
C THR A 168 4.64 -21.71 11.60
N LEU A 169 3.74 -21.73 10.60
CA LEU A 169 2.30 -21.66 10.87
C LEU A 169 1.84 -22.83 11.77
N ALA A 170 2.40 -24.01 11.58
CA ALA A 170 2.04 -25.18 12.39
C ALA A 170 2.36 -24.99 13.90
N ASP A 171 3.36 -24.18 14.23
CA ASP A 171 3.70 -23.87 15.63
C ASP A 171 2.62 -23.07 16.35
N LEU A 172 1.68 -22.48 15.61
CA LEU A 172 0.52 -21.78 16.17
C LEU A 172 -0.56 -22.74 16.72
N GLU A 173 -0.58 -24.00 16.27
CA GLU A 173 -1.67 -24.94 16.58
C GLU A 173 -1.97 -25.10 18.07
N PRO A 174 -0.99 -25.22 18.98
CA PRO A 174 -1.30 -25.30 20.42
C PRO A 174 -2.02 -24.07 20.94
N MET A 175 -1.64 -22.86 20.45
CA MET A 175 -2.25 -21.61 20.83
C MET A 175 -3.67 -21.48 20.25
N LEU A 176 -3.86 -21.92 19.01
CA LEU A 176 -5.18 -21.94 18.37
C LEU A 176 -6.14 -22.91 19.07
N ALA A 177 -5.64 -24.04 19.58
CA ALA A 177 -6.44 -24.96 20.36
C ALA A 177 -6.91 -24.34 21.69
N ASP A 178 -6.07 -23.57 22.38
CA ASP A 178 -6.45 -22.83 23.58
C ASP A 178 -7.56 -21.82 23.27
N LEU A 179 -7.47 -21.12 22.15
CA LEU A 179 -8.43 -20.09 21.72
C LEU A 179 -9.77 -20.68 21.28
N GLU A 180 -9.74 -21.79 20.57
CA GLU A 180 -10.94 -22.55 20.18
C GLU A 180 -11.68 -23.06 21.42
N ALA A 181 -10.94 -23.66 22.36
CA ALA A 181 -11.49 -24.15 23.61
C ALA A 181 -12.11 -23.03 24.48
N GLU A 182 -11.63 -21.80 24.36
CA GLU A 182 -12.22 -20.61 24.99
C GLU A 182 -13.50 -20.13 24.28
N GLY A 183 -13.72 -20.59 23.03
CA GLY A 183 -14.89 -20.24 22.24
C GLY A 183 -14.76 -18.90 21.52
N LEU A 184 -13.53 -18.46 21.20
CA LEU A 184 -13.34 -17.30 20.34
C LEU A 184 -13.91 -17.58 18.95
N LYS A 185 -14.60 -16.60 18.40
CA LYS A 185 -15.16 -16.71 17.04
C LYS A 185 -14.07 -16.85 15.98
N TYR A 186 -12.93 -16.18 16.20
CA TYR A 186 -11.78 -16.18 15.29
C TYR A 186 -10.51 -16.56 16.06
N PRO A 187 -10.28 -17.83 16.40
CA PRO A 187 -9.00 -18.24 16.97
C PRO A 187 -7.85 -17.77 16.08
N TYR A 188 -7.93 -18.05 14.79
CA TYR A 188 -7.10 -17.46 13.76
C TYR A 188 -7.94 -16.55 12.85
N LEU A 189 -7.64 -15.26 12.85
CA LEU A 189 -8.25 -14.30 11.93
C LEU A 189 -7.42 -14.25 10.65
N SER A 190 -7.82 -15.01 9.66
CA SER A 190 -7.22 -14.98 8.34
C SER A 190 -7.68 -13.73 7.58
N GLN A 191 -6.77 -13.14 6.83
CA GLN A 191 -7.10 -12.04 5.94
C GLN A 191 -7.32 -12.56 4.51
N LYS A 192 -8.12 -13.61 4.36
CA LYS A 192 -8.44 -14.25 3.09
C LYS A 192 -7.22 -14.84 2.36
N THR A 193 -7.22 -14.69 1.03
CA THR A 193 -6.29 -15.35 0.12
C THR A 193 -4.86 -14.83 0.15
N ALA A 194 -4.63 -13.69 0.80
CA ALA A 194 -3.30 -13.09 0.87
C ALA A 194 -2.30 -13.86 1.74
N MET A 195 -2.77 -14.86 2.50
CA MET A 195 -1.95 -15.59 3.46
C MET A 195 -0.81 -16.38 2.86
N PHE A 196 -1.06 -17.07 1.72
CA PHE A 196 -0.03 -17.89 1.11
C PHE A 196 1.19 -17.08 0.71
N TYR A 197 1.03 -16.03 -0.08
CA TYR A 197 2.16 -15.25 -0.56
C TYR A 197 2.91 -14.55 0.59
N ARG A 198 2.20 -14.07 1.61
CA ARG A 198 2.81 -13.42 2.76
C ARG A 198 3.68 -14.37 3.57
N TYR A 199 3.22 -15.60 3.74
CA TYR A 199 3.96 -16.61 4.48
C TYR A 199 5.16 -17.14 3.71
N TYR A 200 5.03 -17.32 2.39
CA TYR A 200 6.08 -17.87 1.53
C TYR A 200 6.91 -16.81 0.80
N ILE A 201 6.91 -15.55 1.26
CA ILE A 201 7.69 -14.48 0.64
C ILE A 201 9.21 -14.70 0.66
N ASN A 202 9.70 -15.56 1.55
CA ASN A 202 11.10 -15.95 1.59
C ASN A 202 11.45 -17.04 0.59
N ASP A 203 10.47 -17.79 0.11
CA ASP A 203 10.64 -18.88 -0.85
C ASP A 203 10.42 -18.39 -2.28
N PHE A 204 9.54 -17.41 -2.45
CA PHE A 204 9.11 -16.94 -3.76
C PHE A 204 9.19 -15.42 -3.88
N ASP A 205 9.66 -14.93 -5.03
CA ASP A 205 9.50 -13.55 -5.47
C ASP A 205 8.22 -13.45 -6.32
N PHE A 206 7.15 -12.96 -5.71
CA PHE A 206 5.88 -12.78 -6.40
C PHE A 206 5.92 -11.54 -7.29
N PHE A 207 5.39 -11.64 -8.51
CA PHE A 207 5.40 -10.52 -9.46
C PHE A 207 4.49 -9.36 -9.07
N THR A 208 3.49 -9.62 -8.24
CA THR A 208 2.62 -8.56 -7.71
C THR A 208 2.29 -8.83 -6.25
N ALA A 209 2.13 -7.77 -5.48
CA ALA A 209 1.59 -7.84 -4.12
C ALA A 209 0.05 -7.95 -4.13
N ASP A 210 -0.58 -7.94 -5.29
CA ASP A 210 -2.01 -8.04 -5.46
C ASP A 210 -2.47 -9.50 -5.28
N SER A 211 -3.48 -9.69 -4.46
CA SER A 211 -4.09 -10.98 -4.14
C SER A 211 -4.67 -11.71 -5.36
N GLN A 212 -4.81 -11.06 -6.49
CA GLN A 212 -5.40 -11.64 -7.70
C GLN A 212 -4.38 -12.21 -8.69
N SER A 213 -3.09 -11.90 -8.53
CA SER A 213 -2.04 -12.30 -9.46
C SER A 213 -0.91 -13.10 -8.80
N ASN A 214 -1.11 -13.58 -7.57
CA ASN A 214 -0.08 -14.24 -6.75
C ASN A 214 0.17 -15.72 -7.10
N TRP A 215 -0.25 -16.15 -8.26
CA TRP A 215 -0.08 -17.55 -8.67
C TRP A 215 1.21 -17.77 -9.43
N VAL A 216 1.86 -16.72 -9.92
CA VAL A 216 3.12 -16.79 -10.66
C VAL A 216 4.20 -16.06 -9.87
N ALA A 217 5.31 -16.71 -9.64
CA ALA A 217 6.44 -16.19 -8.90
C ALA A 217 7.76 -16.74 -9.42
N VAL A 218 8.86 -16.15 -9.01
CA VAL A 218 10.19 -16.75 -9.17
C VAL A 218 10.50 -17.54 -7.91
N ASP A 219 10.77 -18.84 -8.05
CA ASP A 219 11.31 -19.67 -6.98
C ASP A 219 12.75 -19.23 -6.71
N ARG A 220 13.02 -18.75 -5.49
CA ARG A 220 14.33 -18.22 -5.10
C ARG A 220 15.41 -19.28 -5.03
N SER A 221 15.06 -20.55 -4.88
CA SER A 221 16.01 -21.64 -4.80
C SER A 221 16.51 -22.08 -6.18
N THR A 222 15.66 -21.99 -7.20
CA THR A 222 15.97 -22.43 -8.58
C THR A 222 16.16 -21.26 -9.54
N ASN A 223 15.67 -20.08 -9.19
CA ASN A 223 15.59 -18.89 -10.03
C ASN A 223 14.75 -19.12 -11.30
N GLU A 224 13.74 -19.97 -11.19
CA GLU A 224 12.80 -20.30 -12.26
C GLU A 224 11.43 -19.69 -11.99
N VAL A 225 10.72 -19.32 -13.05
CA VAL A 225 9.32 -18.88 -12.96
C VAL A 225 8.44 -20.12 -12.76
N VAL A 226 7.64 -20.09 -11.71
CA VAL A 226 6.76 -21.19 -11.31
C VAL A 226 5.31 -20.72 -11.17
N ASP A 227 4.37 -21.63 -11.44
CA ASP A 227 3.01 -21.53 -10.97
C ASP A 227 2.98 -22.01 -9.51
N THR A 228 2.78 -21.11 -8.57
CA THR A 228 2.86 -21.44 -7.15
C THR A 228 1.80 -22.42 -6.71
N VAL A 229 0.65 -22.49 -7.40
CA VAL A 229 -0.43 -23.46 -7.11
C VAL A 229 0.02 -24.92 -7.33
N LEU A 230 1.02 -25.12 -8.17
CA LEU A 230 1.56 -26.45 -8.48
C LEU A 230 2.72 -26.87 -7.58
N THR A 231 3.11 -26.04 -6.63
CA THR A 231 4.23 -26.31 -5.71
C THR A 231 3.81 -27.16 -4.51
N ASP A 232 4.78 -27.86 -3.93
CA ASP A 232 4.56 -28.60 -2.69
C ASP A 232 4.22 -27.68 -1.53
N GLN A 233 4.80 -26.48 -1.47
CA GLN A 233 4.50 -25.45 -0.47
C GLN A 233 3.02 -25.05 -0.49
N TYR A 234 2.44 -24.85 -1.67
CA TYR A 234 1.02 -24.55 -1.76
C TYR A 234 0.13 -25.70 -1.31
N LYS A 235 0.49 -26.92 -1.65
CA LYS A 235 -0.21 -28.13 -1.21
C LYS A 235 -0.15 -28.28 0.32
N GLU A 236 1.02 -28.07 0.92
CA GLU A 236 1.21 -28.11 2.38
C GLU A 236 0.36 -27.04 3.06
N PHE A 237 0.39 -25.81 2.54
CA PHE A 237 -0.44 -24.72 3.03
C PHE A 237 -1.93 -25.04 2.98
N CYS A 238 -2.43 -25.53 1.86
CA CYS A 238 -3.85 -25.90 1.73
C CYS A 238 -4.23 -27.03 2.69
N THR A 239 -3.34 -28.00 2.88
CA THR A 239 -3.56 -29.10 3.82
C THR A 239 -3.65 -28.60 5.25
N LEU A 240 -2.78 -27.67 5.64
CA LEU A 240 -2.81 -27.05 6.97
C LEU A 240 -4.08 -26.22 7.17
N MET A 241 -4.47 -25.43 6.17
CA MET A 241 -5.70 -24.63 6.25
C MET A 241 -6.96 -25.48 6.34
N ALA A 242 -7.03 -26.57 5.60
CA ALA A 242 -8.14 -27.52 5.72
C ALA A 242 -8.21 -28.13 7.11
N LYS A 243 -7.07 -28.56 7.67
CA LYS A 243 -6.99 -29.05 9.06
C LYS A 243 -7.46 -28.01 10.07
N TRP A 244 -7.07 -26.74 9.91
CA TRP A 244 -7.47 -25.67 10.79
C TRP A 244 -8.97 -25.33 10.69
N ALA A 245 -9.53 -25.40 9.49
CA ALA A 245 -10.96 -25.24 9.28
C ALA A 245 -11.75 -26.37 9.98
N GLU A 246 -11.33 -27.62 9.82
CA GLU A 246 -11.94 -28.79 10.49
C GLU A 246 -11.83 -28.71 12.02
N ALA A 247 -10.73 -28.12 12.54
CA ALA A 247 -10.52 -27.95 13.97
C ALA A 247 -11.23 -26.72 14.56
N GLY A 248 -11.93 -25.90 13.75
CA GLY A 248 -12.59 -24.69 14.20
C GLY A 248 -11.66 -23.50 14.46
N TYR A 249 -10.40 -23.59 14.05
CA TYR A 249 -9.44 -22.50 14.23
C TYR A 249 -9.69 -21.35 13.25
N ILE A 250 -10.25 -21.65 12.06
CA ILE A 250 -10.68 -20.68 11.07
C ILE A 250 -12.21 -20.64 11.08
N SER A 251 -12.78 -19.45 11.17
CA SER A 251 -14.23 -19.28 11.21
C SER A 251 -14.90 -19.71 9.91
N GLU A 252 -16.07 -20.33 10.00
CA GLU A 252 -16.86 -20.79 8.84
C GLU A 252 -17.26 -19.64 7.90
N ASP A 253 -17.38 -18.40 8.42
CA ASP A 253 -17.71 -17.24 7.61
C ASP A 253 -16.51 -16.61 6.87
N GLU A 254 -15.30 -17.15 7.06
CA GLU A 254 -14.07 -16.58 6.48
C GLU A 254 -14.11 -16.51 4.95
N VAL A 255 -14.68 -17.52 4.30
CA VAL A 255 -14.79 -17.58 2.82
C VAL A 255 -15.78 -16.54 2.27
N THR A 256 -16.82 -16.24 3.04
CA THR A 256 -17.89 -15.31 2.62
C THR A 256 -17.66 -13.88 3.12
N LYS A 257 -16.69 -13.68 3.98
CA LYS A 257 -16.36 -12.39 4.58
C LYS A 257 -15.88 -11.39 3.52
N THR A 258 -16.52 -10.24 3.49
CA THR A 258 -16.23 -9.21 2.49
C THR A 258 -15.24 -8.14 2.96
N THR A 259 -15.13 -7.92 4.28
CA THR A 259 -14.21 -6.93 4.88
C THR A 259 -13.54 -7.49 6.11
N THR A 260 -12.24 -7.23 6.27
CA THR A 260 -11.43 -7.66 7.42
C THR A 260 -11.29 -6.56 8.48
N ASP A 261 -11.43 -5.30 8.07
CA ASP A 261 -10.97 -4.15 8.83
C ASP A 261 -11.68 -3.92 10.17
N THR A 262 -12.95 -4.36 10.29
CA THR A 262 -13.70 -4.17 11.54
C THR A 262 -13.50 -5.29 12.55
N THR A 263 -13.05 -6.47 12.11
CA THR A 263 -12.92 -7.64 13.00
C THR A 263 -11.78 -7.49 13.98
N THR A 264 -10.69 -6.83 13.60
CA THR A 264 -9.57 -6.54 14.51
C THR A 264 -9.94 -5.52 15.60
N GLN A 265 -11.00 -4.74 15.39
CA GLN A 265 -11.52 -3.79 16.37
C GLN A 265 -12.44 -4.48 17.41
N THR A 266 -12.99 -5.66 17.09
CA THR A 266 -13.71 -6.49 18.02
C THR A 266 -12.71 -7.36 18.80
N GLN A 267 -13.01 -7.77 20.01
CA GLN A 267 -12.10 -8.62 20.77
C GLN A 267 -12.39 -10.13 20.57
N ASP A 268 -12.97 -10.50 19.42
CA ASP A 268 -13.40 -11.87 19.14
C ASP A 268 -12.35 -12.70 18.39
N TRP A 269 -11.13 -12.19 18.24
CA TRP A 269 -10.02 -12.86 17.57
C TRP A 269 -8.84 -13.08 18.52
N GLY A 270 -7.97 -14.03 18.23
CA GLY A 270 -6.81 -14.34 19.05
C GLY A 270 -5.47 -14.07 18.37
N ILE A 271 -5.26 -14.67 17.22
CA ILE A 271 -4.06 -14.55 16.40
C ILE A 271 -4.47 -14.04 15.03
N SER A 272 -3.70 -13.15 14.45
CA SER A 272 -3.96 -12.60 13.12
C SER A 272 -2.64 -12.38 12.38
N TRP A 273 -2.76 -12.07 11.14
CA TRP A 273 -1.66 -11.76 10.24
C TRP A 273 -1.74 -10.30 9.83
N TRP A 274 -0.59 -9.61 9.84
CA TRP A 274 -0.52 -8.19 9.47
C TRP A 274 0.42 -7.99 8.28
#